data_ac071ce2404bd78fda531152e11549c2
#
_entry.id   ac071ce2404bd78fda531152e11549c2
#
_cell.length_a   1.000
_cell.length_b   1.000
_cell.length_c   1.000
_cell.angle_alpha   90.00
_cell.angle_beta   90.00
_cell.angle_gamma   90.00
#
_symmetry.space_group_name_H-M   'P 1'
#
loop_
_entity.id
_entity.type
_entity.pdbx_description
1 polymer ?
#
loop_
_entity_poly.entity_id
_entity_poly.type
_entity_poly.pdbx_seq_one_letter_code
_entity_poly.pdbx_strand_id
1 'polypeptide(L)'
;MSLIDPRAIIDPSAKLADDVVVGPWSIVGADVEIGEGTVIGPHVILKGPTRIGKHNRIYQFSSVGEDTPDLKYQGEATRLVIGDHNVIREGVTIHRGTV
;
A
#
# COMPACT_ATOMS: atom_id res chain seq x y z
N MET A 1 -2.47 17.31 -8.20
CA MET A 1 -1.12 16.86 -8.59
C MET A 1 -0.59 15.93 -7.50
N SER A 2 -0.18 14.74 -7.87
CA SER A 2 0.41 13.83 -6.91
C SER A 2 1.83 14.28 -6.55
N LEU A 3 2.24 14.01 -5.31
CA LEU A 3 3.56 14.35 -4.80
C LEU A 3 4.37 13.07 -4.61
N ILE A 4 4.69 12.43 -5.73
CA ILE A 4 5.44 11.19 -5.72
C ILE A 4 6.93 11.51 -5.82
N ASP A 5 7.69 11.08 -4.81
CA ASP A 5 9.13 11.27 -4.85
C ASP A 5 9.73 10.47 -6.02
N PRO A 6 10.64 11.06 -6.80
CA PRO A 6 11.20 10.35 -7.95
C PRO A 6 12.01 9.09 -7.60
N ARG A 7 12.37 8.92 -6.34
CA ARG A 7 13.06 7.70 -5.88
C ARG A 7 12.09 6.59 -5.47
N ALA A 8 10.78 6.85 -5.47
CA ALA A 8 9.79 5.82 -5.25
C ALA A 8 9.61 4.98 -6.53
N ILE A 9 9.27 3.72 -6.34
CA ILE A 9 9.01 2.80 -7.45
C ILE A 9 7.52 2.53 -7.49
N ILE A 10 6.87 2.97 -8.56
CA ILE A 10 5.42 2.82 -8.74
C ILE A 10 5.19 1.91 -9.92
N ASP A 11 4.51 0.78 -9.68
CA ASP A 11 4.16 -0.14 -10.77
C ASP A 11 3.16 0.55 -11.72
N PRO A 12 3.31 0.38 -13.03
CA PRO A 12 2.40 1.01 -13.99
C PRO A 12 0.93 0.66 -13.81
N SER A 13 0.61 -0.48 -13.21
CA SER A 13 -0.77 -0.88 -12.95
C SER A 13 -1.36 -0.26 -11.67
N ALA A 14 -0.54 0.38 -10.85
CA ALA A 14 -1.02 1.03 -9.64
C ALA A 14 -1.86 2.26 -9.98
N LYS A 15 -2.92 2.48 -9.21
CA LYS A 15 -3.84 3.60 -9.42
C LYS A 15 -3.81 4.50 -8.20
N LEU A 16 -3.22 5.66 -8.35
CA LEU A 16 -3.09 6.64 -7.28
C LEU A 16 -3.92 7.88 -7.61
N ALA A 17 -4.67 8.36 -6.63
CA ALA A 17 -5.37 9.63 -6.77
C ALA A 17 -4.35 10.77 -6.93
N ASP A 18 -4.80 11.90 -7.49
CA ASP A 18 -3.90 12.98 -7.91
C ASP A 18 -3.13 13.62 -6.76
N ASP A 19 -3.67 13.59 -5.56
CA ASP A 19 -3.06 14.24 -4.39
C ASP A 19 -2.37 13.26 -3.44
N VAL A 20 -2.17 12.02 -3.87
CA VAL A 20 -1.45 11.04 -3.05
C VAL A 20 0.03 11.42 -2.94
N VAL A 21 0.54 11.37 -1.73
CA VAL A 21 1.96 11.63 -1.45
C VAL A 21 2.66 10.29 -1.24
N VAL A 22 3.78 10.09 -1.94
CA VAL A 22 4.61 8.89 -1.77
C VAL A 22 6.04 9.33 -1.51
N GLY A 23 6.58 8.94 -0.37
CA GLY A 23 7.93 9.29 0.03
C GLY A 23 9.02 8.49 -0.72
N PRO A 24 10.28 8.87 -0.53
CA PRO A 24 11.40 8.22 -1.22
C PRO A 24 11.58 6.76 -0.78
N TRP A 25 12.05 5.96 -1.71
CA TRP A 25 12.39 4.54 -1.48
C TRP A 25 11.19 3.66 -1.19
N SER A 26 9.96 4.18 -1.34
CA SER A 26 8.76 3.37 -1.20
C SER A 26 8.47 2.63 -2.49
N ILE A 27 7.85 1.46 -2.37
CA ILE A 27 7.49 0.62 -3.50
C ILE A 27 5.98 0.43 -3.48
N VAL A 28 5.32 0.87 -4.55
CA VAL A 28 3.90 0.63 -4.77
C VAL A 28 3.80 -0.42 -5.88
N GLY A 29 3.40 -1.61 -5.50
CA GLY A 29 3.39 -2.75 -6.39
C GLY A 29 2.19 -2.78 -7.32
N ALA A 30 2.11 -3.85 -8.10
CA ALA A 30 1.03 -4.05 -9.05
C ALA A 30 -0.33 -4.16 -8.32
N ASP A 31 -1.38 -3.68 -8.98
CA ASP A 31 -2.75 -3.80 -8.50
C ASP A 31 -3.00 -3.15 -7.13
N VAL A 32 -2.28 -2.09 -6.83
CA VAL A 32 -2.50 -1.26 -5.64
C VAL A 32 -3.29 -0.02 -6.05
N GLU A 33 -4.37 0.26 -5.32
CA GLU A 33 -5.17 1.46 -5.50
C GLU A 33 -5.07 2.31 -4.23
N ILE A 34 -4.83 3.61 -4.38
CA ILE A 34 -4.68 4.53 -3.25
C ILE A 34 -5.60 5.73 -3.45
N GLY A 35 -6.48 5.96 -2.48
CA GLY A 35 -7.45 7.03 -2.51
C GLY A 35 -6.90 8.40 -2.13
N GLU A 36 -7.72 9.42 -2.34
CA GLU A 36 -7.37 10.82 -2.14
C GLU A 36 -6.84 11.13 -0.74
N GLY A 37 -5.88 12.03 -0.66
CA GLY A 37 -5.37 12.54 0.60
C GLY A 37 -4.52 11.56 1.40
N THR A 38 -4.24 10.39 0.86
CA THR A 38 -3.41 9.40 1.54
C THR A 38 -1.93 9.77 1.42
N VAL A 39 -1.21 9.64 2.52
CA VAL A 39 0.21 9.95 2.60
C VAL A 39 0.99 8.66 2.90
N ILE A 40 1.84 8.28 1.98
CA ILE A 40 2.75 7.14 2.13
C ILE A 40 4.12 7.70 2.48
N GLY A 41 4.66 7.33 3.64
CA GLY A 41 5.98 7.76 4.07
C GLY A 41 7.10 7.11 3.28
N PRO A 42 8.36 7.37 3.65
CA PRO A 42 9.50 6.73 3.00
C PRO A 42 9.61 5.26 3.40
N HIS A 43 10.26 4.46 2.58
CA HIS A 43 10.54 3.04 2.87
C HIS A 43 9.29 2.25 3.24
N VAL A 44 8.20 2.45 2.51
CA VAL A 44 6.96 1.68 2.67
C VAL A 44 6.82 0.74 1.49
N ILE A 45 6.40 -0.49 1.75
CA ILE A 45 6.15 -1.47 0.69
C ILE A 45 4.67 -1.77 0.64
N LEU A 46 4.06 -1.52 -0.51
CA LEU A 46 2.65 -1.81 -0.75
C LEU A 46 2.57 -2.86 -1.84
N LYS A 47 1.91 -3.96 -1.56
CA LYS A 47 1.73 -5.05 -2.53
C LYS A 47 0.25 -5.24 -2.82
N GLY A 48 -0.07 -5.55 -4.04
CA GLY A 48 -1.44 -5.81 -4.47
C GLY A 48 -1.78 -7.30 -4.55
N PRO A 49 -3.04 -7.62 -4.76
CA PRO A 49 -4.16 -6.67 -4.89
C PRO A 49 -4.53 -6.02 -3.55
N THR A 50 -4.46 -4.71 -3.49
CA THR A 50 -4.76 -3.96 -2.26
C THR A 50 -5.44 -2.65 -2.63
N ARG A 51 -6.51 -2.31 -1.92
CA ARG A 51 -7.16 -1.02 -2.06
C ARG A 51 -7.03 -0.25 -0.75
N ILE A 52 -6.44 0.93 -0.82
CA ILE A 52 -6.29 1.84 0.31
C ILE A 52 -7.22 3.02 0.07
N GLY A 53 -8.07 3.31 1.02
CA GLY A 53 -9.05 4.39 0.93
C GLY A 53 -8.43 5.76 1.04
N LYS A 54 -9.23 6.71 1.53
CA LYS A 54 -8.88 8.14 1.56
C LYS A 54 -8.27 8.53 2.90
N HIS A 55 -7.38 9.52 2.85
CA HIS A 55 -6.86 10.18 4.06
C HIS A 55 -6.22 9.23 5.06
N ASN A 56 -5.53 8.22 4.55
CA ASN A 56 -4.73 7.33 5.39
C ASN A 56 -3.31 7.86 5.51
N ARG A 57 -2.62 7.49 6.58
CA ARG A 57 -1.20 7.76 6.74
C ARG A 57 -0.48 6.46 7.04
N ILE A 58 0.55 6.18 6.25
CA ILE A 58 1.35 4.96 6.40
C ILE A 58 2.79 5.38 6.63
N TYR A 59 3.31 5.01 7.79
CA TYR A 59 4.64 5.42 8.22
C TYR A 59 5.72 4.44 7.74
N GLN A 60 6.94 4.89 7.82
CA GLN A 60 8.11 4.19 7.27
C GLN A 60 8.28 2.77 7.83
N PHE A 61 8.90 1.93 7.03
CA PHE A 61 9.20 0.52 7.35
C PHE A 61 7.95 -0.34 7.53
N SER A 62 6.80 0.13 7.05
CA SER A 62 5.58 -0.67 7.04
C SER A 62 5.50 -1.47 5.74
N SER A 63 4.89 -2.64 5.83
CA SER A 63 4.62 -3.49 4.68
C SER A 63 3.14 -3.86 4.67
N VAL A 64 2.45 -3.49 3.60
CA VAL A 64 1.00 -3.63 3.51
C VAL A 64 0.66 -4.45 2.27
N GLY A 65 -0.19 -5.46 2.45
CA GLY A 65 -0.61 -6.31 1.36
C GLY A 65 0.29 -7.51 1.10
N GLU A 66 1.14 -7.85 2.05
CA GLU A 66 2.00 -9.03 1.93
C GLU A 66 1.18 -10.30 1.79
N ASP A 67 1.76 -11.30 1.17
CA ASP A 67 1.15 -12.62 1.12
C ASP A 67 1.02 -13.17 2.53
N THR A 68 -0.08 -13.88 2.79
CA THR A 68 -0.28 -14.48 4.11
C THR A 68 0.81 -15.50 4.39
N PRO A 69 1.33 -15.55 5.63
CA PRO A 69 2.27 -16.60 6.01
C PRO A 69 1.60 -17.95 6.27
N ASP A 70 0.27 -18.03 6.16
CA ASP A 70 -0.47 -19.27 6.39
C ASP A 70 -0.02 -20.35 5.40
N LEU A 71 0.35 -21.50 5.92
CA LEU A 71 0.79 -22.63 5.09
C LEU A 71 -0.30 -23.15 4.16
N LYS A 72 -1.55 -22.82 4.42
CA LYS A 72 -2.67 -23.19 3.55
C LYS A 72 -2.84 -22.26 2.36
N TYR A 73 -2.11 -21.15 2.33
CA TYR A 73 -2.21 -20.21 1.22
C TYR A 73 -1.65 -20.85 -0.04
N GLN A 74 -2.44 -20.87 -1.09
CA GLN A 74 -2.08 -21.51 -2.36
C GLN A 74 -2.13 -20.51 -3.52
N GLY A 75 -1.92 -19.24 -3.23
CA GLY A 75 -1.96 -18.21 -4.26
C GLY A 75 -3.36 -17.79 -4.67
N GLU A 76 -4.34 -18.02 -3.82
CA GLU A 76 -5.71 -17.59 -4.10
C GLU A 76 -5.76 -16.09 -4.33
N ALA A 77 -6.72 -15.66 -5.14
CA ALA A 77 -6.95 -14.26 -5.42
C ALA A 77 -7.56 -13.56 -4.21
N THR A 78 -6.73 -13.26 -3.22
CA THR A 78 -7.16 -12.49 -2.05
C THR A 78 -6.88 -11.02 -2.26
N ARG A 79 -7.70 -10.18 -1.64
CA ARG A 79 -7.56 -8.73 -1.74
C ARG A 79 -7.61 -8.12 -0.35
N LEU A 80 -6.72 -7.20 -0.09
CA LEU A 80 -6.75 -6.41 1.13
C LEU A 80 -7.48 -5.10 0.87
N VAL A 81 -8.38 -4.72 1.76
CA VAL A 81 -9.06 -3.43 1.69
C VAL A 81 -8.81 -2.69 3.00
N ILE A 82 -8.24 -1.51 2.89
CA ILE A 82 -8.03 -0.59 4.01
C ILE A 82 -8.95 0.58 3.79
N GLY A 83 -9.79 0.87 4.78
CA GLY A 83 -10.75 1.97 4.71
C GLY A 83 -10.08 3.34 4.78
N ASP A 84 -10.84 4.33 5.23
CA ASP A 84 -10.41 5.72 5.27
C ASP A 84 -9.91 6.11 6.67
N HIS A 85 -9.09 7.15 6.72
CA HIS A 85 -8.66 7.80 7.98
C HIS A 85 -7.92 6.87 8.95
N ASN A 86 -7.18 5.91 8.43
CA ASN A 86 -6.35 5.03 9.26
C ASN A 86 -4.94 5.59 9.39
N VAL A 87 -4.32 5.30 10.51
CA VAL A 87 -2.89 5.60 10.72
C VAL A 87 -2.19 4.26 10.93
N ILE A 88 -1.30 3.93 10.01
CA ILE A 88 -0.49 2.71 10.10
C ILE A 88 0.91 3.15 10.50
N ARG A 89 1.28 2.80 11.72
CA ARG A 89 2.51 3.26 12.33
C ARG A 89 3.74 2.52 11.77
N GLU A 90 4.90 2.95 12.21
CA GLU A 90 6.18 2.42 11.75
C GLU A 90 6.30 0.92 12.03
N GLY A 91 6.84 0.19 11.08
CA GLY A 91 7.15 -1.21 11.24
C GLY A 91 5.94 -2.16 11.28
N VAL A 92 4.76 -1.67 10.91
CA VAL A 92 3.56 -2.51 10.88
C VAL A 92 3.55 -3.35 9.62
N THR A 93 3.19 -4.63 9.76
CA THR A 93 2.98 -5.52 8.62
C THR A 93 1.52 -5.94 8.57
N ILE A 94 0.88 -5.74 7.43
CA ILE A 94 -0.51 -6.16 7.20
C ILE A 94 -0.52 -7.13 6.05
N HIS A 95 -1.00 -8.34 6.29
CA HIS A 95 -1.07 -9.40 5.28
C HIS A 95 -2.45 -9.43 4.63
N ARG A 96 -2.50 -9.89 3.38
CA ARG A 96 -3.77 -10.25 2.75
C ARG A 96 -4.27 -11.53 3.41
N GLY A 97 -5.58 -11.65 3.54
CA GLY A 97 -6.17 -12.84 4.14
C GLY A 97 -6.16 -14.03 3.19
N THR A 98 -6.39 -15.22 3.73
CA THR A 98 -6.68 -16.42 2.93
C THR A 98 -8.18 -16.46 2.62
N VAL A 99 -8.50 -17.12 1.52
CA VAL A 99 -9.90 -17.36 1.15
C VAL A 99 -10.50 -18.47 2.01
#